data_a64f605b55ff857ed09027f30dc48979
#
_entry.id   a64f605b55ff857ed09027f30dc48979
#
_cell.length_a   1.000
_cell.length_b   1.000
_cell.length_c   1.000
_cell.angle_alpha   90.00
_cell.angle_beta   90.00
_cell.angle_gamma   90.00
#
_symmetry.space_group_name_H-M   'P 1'
#
loop_
_entity.id
_entity.type
_entity.pdbx_description
1 polymer ?
#
loop_
_entity_poly.entity_id
_entity_poly.type
_entity_poly.pdbx_seq_one_letter_code
_entity_poly.pdbx_strand_id
1 'polypeptide(L)'
;MSWFKRDKKAIDQATPPEERRVRTEGLWMKCESCRAIVFRKDLEENLLVCPKCQFHFRMSGKRRLELLLDGKWTEHDAAMVSTDPLKFVDTKPYASRIKDAQKKLGLNDAVITAEGHLSGRPVICCAMEFAFFGWSMGAVVGEKVTRAIEMAMETRQPLIVVSCSGGARMMEGTISLMQLAKVSAALARLDDEKLPYISVLTDPTTGGVTASFAMLGDLNIAEPGALIGFAGPRVIEQTIRQKLPDGFQRSEFLLEHGFLDAVVHRKDMKGFIGNTLDLLMS
;
A
#
# COMPACT_ATOMS: atom_id res chain seq x y z
N MET A 1 -38.86 -69.09 40.66
CA MET A 1 -37.45 -69.03 40.95
C MET A 1 -36.75 -68.35 39.77
N SER A 2 -36.45 -67.08 39.88
CA SER A 2 -35.76 -66.33 38.84
C SER A 2 -34.53 -65.68 39.50
N TRP A 3 -33.40 -66.32 39.30
CA TRP A 3 -32.11 -65.88 39.80
C TRP A 3 -31.30 -65.44 38.56
N PHE A 4 -30.96 -64.18 38.51
CA PHE A 4 -29.99 -63.36 37.73
C PHE A 4 -30.65 -62.09 37.17
N LYS A 5 -30.78 -61.08 38.03
CA LYS A 5 -30.75 -59.70 37.58
C LYS A 5 -29.33 -59.20 37.68
N ARG A 6 -28.66 -59.06 36.56
CA ARG A 6 -27.39 -58.29 36.44
C ARG A 6 -27.72 -56.82 36.32
N ASP A 7 -27.40 -56.05 37.35
CA ASP A 7 -27.39 -54.58 37.24
C ASP A 7 -26.28 -54.19 36.25
N LYS A 8 -26.68 -53.65 35.11
CA LYS A 8 -25.77 -53.00 34.18
C LYS A 8 -25.37 -51.65 34.80
N LYS A 9 -24.18 -51.58 35.44
CA LYS A 9 -23.54 -50.31 35.70
C LYS A 9 -23.32 -49.63 34.33
N ALA A 10 -23.92 -48.46 34.14
CA ALA A 10 -23.62 -47.59 33.02
C ALA A 10 -22.12 -47.22 33.09
N ILE A 11 -21.36 -47.64 32.09
CA ILE A 11 -20.02 -47.18 31.87
C ILE A 11 -20.19 -45.72 31.47
N ASP A 12 -19.79 -44.80 32.32
CA ASP A 12 -19.58 -43.40 31.96
C ASP A 12 -18.71 -43.37 30.68
N GLN A 13 -19.35 -43.07 29.56
CA GLN A 13 -18.62 -42.74 28.35
C GLN A 13 -17.93 -41.39 28.64
N ALA A 14 -16.63 -41.45 29.03
CA ALA A 14 -15.78 -40.30 29.02
C ALA A 14 -15.89 -39.66 27.63
N THR A 15 -16.45 -38.45 27.57
CA THR A 15 -16.49 -37.63 26.38
C THR A 15 -15.06 -37.58 25.81
N PRO A 16 -14.85 -37.94 24.53
CA PRO A 16 -13.52 -37.86 23.93
C PRO A 16 -12.98 -36.43 24.11
N PRO A 17 -11.71 -36.22 24.42
CA PRO A 17 -11.16 -34.89 24.45
C PRO A 17 -11.46 -34.27 23.09
N GLU A 18 -12.16 -33.13 23.09
CA GLU A 18 -12.34 -32.31 21.89
C GLU A 18 -10.97 -32.22 21.23
N GLU A 19 -10.83 -32.86 20.08
CA GLU A 19 -9.67 -32.61 19.21
C GLU A 19 -9.67 -31.11 18.97
N ARG A 20 -8.80 -30.38 19.65
CA ARG A 20 -8.49 -29.00 19.35
C ARG A 20 -7.94 -29.00 17.94
N ARG A 21 -8.85 -28.93 16.94
CA ARG A 21 -8.45 -28.61 15.58
C ARG A 21 -7.80 -27.22 15.63
N VAL A 22 -6.49 -27.24 15.75
CA VAL A 22 -5.69 -26.03 15.58
C VAL A 22 -6.02 -25.55 14.17
N ARG A 23 -6.76 -24.43 14.07
CA ARG A 23 -7.02 -23.80 12.79
C ARG A 23 -5.68 -23.31 12.26
N THR A 24 -5.04 -24.09 11.40
CA THR A 24 -3.80 -23.76 10.71
C THR A 24 -4.02 -22.86 9.49
N GLU A 25 -5.28 -22.58 9.15
CA GLU A 25 -5.66 -21.68 8.08
C GLU A 25 -5.13 -20.26 8.38
N GLY A 26 -4.36 -19.72 7.46
CA GLY A 26 -3.77 -18.38 7.57
C GLY A 26 -2.43 -18.30 8.31
N LEU A 27 -1.92 -19.41 8.89
CA LEU A 27 -0.59 -19.44 9.54
C LEU A 27 0.57 -19.51 8.53
N TRP A 28 0.32 -19.98 7.34
CA TRP A 28 1.30 -20.18 6.29
C TRP A 28 0.95 -19.37 5.04
N MET A 29 1.95 -18.76 4.45
CA MET A 29 1.83 -18.01 3.21
C MET A 29 2.77 -18.59 2.16
N LYS A 30 2.27 -18.73 0.93
CA LYS A 30 3.07 -19.15 -0.21
C LYS A 30 3.64 -17.92 -0.89
N CYS A 31 4.96 -17.88 -1.05
CA CYS A 31 5.62 -16.81 -1.78
C CYS A 31 5.20 -16.83 -3.26
N GLU A 32 4.79 -15.70 -3.79
CA GLU A 32 4.37 -15.57 -5.20
C GLU A 32 5.54 -15.73 -6.16
N SER A 33 6.75 -15.36 -5.73
CA SER A 33 7.97 -15.46 -6.52
C SER A 33 8.57 -16.88 -6.47
N CYS A 34 9.13 -17.29 -5.32
CA CYS A 34 9.85 -18.58 -5.22
C CYS A 34 8.99 -19.79 -4.85
N ARG A 35 7.67 -19.59 -4.64
CA ARG A 35 6.70 -20.63 -4.27
C ARG A 35 6.94 -21.29 -2.90
N ALA A 36 7.94 -20.90 -2.16
CA ALA A 36 8.20 -21.39 -0.81
C ALA A 36 7.03 -21.09 0.13
N ILE A 37 6.73 -22.04 1.00
CA ILE A 37 5.78 -21.85 2.10
C ILE A 37 6.54 -21.24 3.25
N VAL A 38 6.08 -20.10 3.75
CA VAL A 38 6.69 -19.32 4.82
C VAL A 38 5.69 -19.16 5.96
N PHE A 39 6.13 -19.27 7.18
CA PHE A 39 5.29 -19.02 8.35
C PHE A 39 4.97 -17.53 8.43
N ARG A 40 3.70 -17.21 8.66
CA ARG A 40 3.23 -15.82 8.62
C ARG A 40 3.92 -14.93 9.63
N LYS A 41 4.18 -15.45 10.84
CA LYS A 41 4.84 -14.70 11.89
C LYS A 41 6.27 -14.33 11.50
N ASP A 42 7.03 -15.28 10.92
CA ASP A 42 8.39 -15.01 10.44
C ASP A 42 8.39 -13.96 9.32
N LEU A 43 7.35 -14.00 8.46
CA LEU A 43 7.20 -13.02 7.41
C LEU A 43 6.89 -11.63 7.97
N GLU A 44 6.04 -11.53 8.99
CA GLU A 44 5.71 -10.27 9.67
C GLU A 44 6.93 -9.70 10.42
N GLU A 45 7.71 -10.53 11.10
CA GLU A 45 8.97 -10.16 11.75
C GLU A 45 10.04 -9.70 10.73
N ASN A 46 10.03 -10.29 9.53
CA ASN A 46 10.90 -9.89 8.42
C ASN A 46 10.28 -8.79 7.54
N LEU A 47 9.42 -7.94 8.09
CA LEU A 47 8.79 -6.80 7.42
C LEU A 47 8.04 -7.17 6.12
N LEU A 48 7.41 -8.34 6.09
CA LEU A 48 6.73 -8.88 4.91
C LEU A 48 7.68 -9.04 3.70
N VAL A 49 8.93 -9.42 3.95
CA VAL A 49 9.91 -9.81 2.92
C VAL A 49 10.16 -11.30 3.01
N CYS A 50 10.12 -12.01 1.90
CA CYS A 50 10.35 -13.45 1.87
C CYS A 50 11.78 -13.78 2.33
N PRO A 51 11.99 -14.60 3.39
CA PRO A 51 13.31 -14.92 3.87
C PRO A 51 14.11 -15.80 2.90
N LYS A 52 13.44 -16.42 1.90
CA LYS A 52 14.07 -17.29 0.91
C LYS A 52 14.60 -16.56 -0.33
N CYS A 53 13.80 -15.66 -0.88
CA CYS A 53 14.12 -15.01 -2.16
C CYS A 53 14.07 -13.47 -2.12
N GLN A 54 13.88 -12.89 -0.95
CA GLN A 54 13.79 -11.44 -0.74
C GLN A 54 12.63 -10.75 -1.47
N PHE A 55 11.63 -11.53 -1.92
CA PHE A 55 10.42 -10.95 -2.51
C PHE A 55 9.67 -10.09 -1.50
N HIS A 56 9.33 -8.86 -1.87
CA HIS A 56 8.60 -7.90 -1.05
C HIS A 56 7.10 -8.12 -1.22
N PHE A 57 6.45 -8.72 -0.21
CA PHE A 57 5.00 -8.83 -0.19
C PHE A 57 4.36 -7.45 0.01
N ARG A 58 3.11 -7.34 -0.42
CA ARG A 58 2.32 -6.12 -0.23
C ARG A 58 2.10 -5.83 1.24
N MET A 59 2.13 -4.55 1.59
CA MET A 59 1.99 -4.06 2.95
C MET A 59 0.91 -2.99 3.01
N SER A 60 0.09 -2.99 4.08
CA SER A 60 -0.93 -1.96 4.27
C SER A 60 -0.33 -0.58 4.49
N GLY A 61 -1.09 0.47 4.11
CA GLY A 61 -0.66 1.86 4.30
C GLY A 61 -0.35 2.18 5.76
N LYS A 62 -1.18 1.70 6.69
CA LYS A 62 -0.91 1.86 8.13
C LYS A 62 0.43 1.25 8.54
N ARG A 63 0.71 0.02 8.11
CA ARG A 63 1.98 -0.64 8.44
C ARG A 63 3.19 0.06 7.82
N ARG A 64 3.02 0.71 6.66
CA ARG A 64 4.04 1.56 6.04
C ARG A 64 4.38 2.76 6.92
N LEU A 65 3.35 3.44 7.43
CA LEU A 65 3.55 4.57 8.36
C LEU A 65 4.24 4.11 9.66
N GLU A 66 3.81 3.00 10.25
CA GLU A 66 4.44 2.41 11.43
C GLU A 66 5.92 2.05 11.21
N LEU A 67 6.31 1.69 9.98
CA LEU A 67 7.68 1.36 9.63
C LEU A 67 8.55 2.63 9.45
N LEU A 68 7.99 3.67 8.85
CA LEU A 68 8.72 4.88 8.51
C LEU A 68 8.77 5.87 9.68
N LEU A 69 7.67 6.06 10.40
CA LEU A 69 7.56 7.09 11.42
C LEU A 69 8.05 6.61 12.80
N ASP A 70 8.53 7.56 13.59
CA ASP A 70 9.01 7.34 14.95
C ASP A 70 7.82 7.36 15.93
N GLY A 71 7.42 6.19 16.41
CA GLY A 71 6.41 6.10 17.48
C GLY A 71 5.02 6.58 17.05
N LYS A 72 4.47 7.57 17.77
CA LYS A 72 3.11 8.08 17.53
C LYS A 72 3.10 9.12 16.42
N TRP A 73 2.05 9.09 15.61
CA TRP A 73 1.77 10.06 14.55
C TRP A 73 0.30 10.47 14.58
N THR A 74 -0.03 11.61 14.00
CA THR A 74 -1.38 12.14 13.88
C THR A 74 -1.93 11.87 12.48
N GLU A 75 -3.12 11.26 12.38
CA GLU A 75 -3.80 11.10 11.10
C GLU A 75 -4.63 12.34 10.78
N HIS A 76 -4.50 12.85 9.56
CA HIS A 76 -5.27 13.97 9.04
C HIS A 76 -6.32 13.50 8.05
N ASP A 77 -7.45 14.23 7.99
CA ASP A 77 -8.56 13.97 7.06
C ASP A 77 -9.10 12.53 7.09
N ALA A 78 -9.01 11.85 8.23
CA ALA A 78 -9.45 10.46 8.38
C ALA A 78 -10.95 10.26 8.06
N ALA A 79 -11.78 11.28 8.30
CA ALA A 79 -13.22 11.23 8.07
C ALA A 79 -13.65 11.45 6.61
N MET A 80 -12.73 11.79 5.71
CA MET A 80 -13.06 12.10 4.31
C MET A 80 -13.49 10.85 3.55
N VAL A 81 -14.65 10.93 2.88
CA VAL A 81 -15.26 9.82 2.13
C VAL A 81 -15.66 10.24 0.73
N SER A 82 -15.65 9.31 -0.24
CA SER A 82 -16.18 9.56 -1.58
C SER A 82 -17.70 9.73 -1.54
N THR A 83 -18.21 10.69 -2.29
CA THR A 83 -19.63 11.02 -2.37
C THR A 83 -20.36 10.33 -3.53
N ASP A 84 -19.68 9.50 -4.33
CA ASP A 84 -20.22 8.87 -5.54
C ASP A 84 -20.92 9.87 -6.47
N PRO A 85 -20.19 10.87 -6.98
CA PRO A 85 -20.79 12.00 -7.70
C PRO A 85 -21.47 11.58 -9.02
N LEU A 86 -21.04 10.44 -9.59
CA LEU A 86 -21.60 9.93 -10.84
C LEU A 86 -22.74 8.92 -10.65
N LYS A 87 -23.03 8.53 -9.41
CA LYS A 87 -23.98 7.44 -9.07
C LYS A 87 -23.70 6.18 -9.91
N PHE A 88 -22.41 5.83 -10.00
CA PHE A 88 -21.93 4.78 -10.89
C PHE A 88 -22.48 3.41 -10.49
N VAL A 89 -22.96 2.67 -11.48
CA VAL A 89 -23.46 1.29 -11.32
C VAL A 89 -22.90 0.44 -12.47
N ASP A 90 -22.24 -0.67 -12.13
CA ASP A 90 -21.94 -1.76 -13.04
C ASP A 90 -22.64 -3.05 -12.54
N THR A 91 -21.93 -4.00 -11.97
CA THR A 91 -22.50 -5.20 -11.30
C THR A 91 -23.11 -4.87 -9.93
N LYS A 92 -22.61 -3.79 -9.28
CA LYS A 92 -23.09 -3.27 -8.00
C LYS A 92 -22.94 -1.75 -7.98
N PRO A 93 -23.83 -1.02 -7.26
CA PRO A 93 -23.65 0.41 -7.05
C PRO A 93 -22.31 0.73 -6.38
N TYR A 94 -21.61 1.73 -6.85
CA TYR A 94 -20.33 2.17 -6.30
C TYR A 94 -20.44 2.55 -4.82
N ALA A 95 -21.49 3.26 -4.43
CA ALA A 95 -21.76 3.61 -3.04
C ALA A 95 -21.84 2.39 -2.11
N SER A 96 -22.39 1.26 -2.59
CA SER A 96 -22.44 0.01 -1.81
C SER A 96 -21.04 -0.58 -1.65
N ARG A 97 -20.24 -0.56 -2.72
CA ARG A 97 -18.85 -1.04 -2.66
C ARG A 97 -17.98 -0.22 -1.70
N ILE A 98 -18.16 1.11 -1.67
CA ILE A 98 -17.48 2.00 -0.72
C ILE A 98 -17.75 1.51 0.71
N LYS A 99 -19.03 1.34 1.07
CA LYS A 99 -19.43 0.89 2.41
C LYS A 99 -18.84 -0.48 2.76
N ASP A 100 -18.85 -1.43 1.80
CA ASP A 100 -18.27 -2.76 1.99
C ASP A 100 -16.75 -2.68 2.25
N ALA A 101 -16.03 -1.86 1.48
CA ALA A 101 -14.59 -1.67 1.65
C ALA A 101 -14.26 -0.98 2.99
N GLN A 102 -14.99 0.06 3.35
CA GLN A 102 -14.86 0.78 4.63
C GLN A 102 -15.07 -0.17 5.80
N LYS A 103 -16.15 -0.96 5.78
CA LYS A 103 -16.45 -1.95 6.83
C LYS A 103 -15.35 -3.01 6.95
N LYS A 104 -14.80 -3.47 5.82
CA LYS A 104 -13.78 -4.52 5.78
C LYS A 104 -12.42 -4.05 6.28
N LEU A 105 -12.04 -2.82 5.95
CA LEU A 105 -10.69 -2.31 6.17
C LEU A 105 -10.58 -1.35 7.35
N GLY A 106 -11.70 -0.80 7.82
CA GLY A 106 -11.70 0.25 8.84
C GLY A 106 -11.12 1.58 8.34
N LEU A 107 -11.05 1.77 7.02
CA LEU A 107 -10.55 2.98 6.36
C LEU A 107 -11.63 3.60 5.48
N ASN A 108 -11.60 4.90 5.34
CA ASN A 108 -12.59 5.63 4.56
C ASN A 108 -12.24 5.75 3.07
N ASP A 109 -10.96 5.73 2.71
CA ASP A 109 -10.48 5.65 1.32
C ASP A 109 -9.04 5.07 1.24
N ALA A 110 -8.48 5.05 0.04
CA ALA A 110 -7.25 4.32 -0.31
C ALA A 110 -5.94 5.06 0.07
N VAL A 111 -5.97 6.03 0.99
CA VAL A 111 -4.77 6.71 1.48
C VAL A 111 -4.93 7.14 2.94
N ILE A 112 -3.85 7.02 3.70
CA ILE A 112 -3.70 7.56 5.05
C ILE A 112 -2.70 8.71 4.97
N THR A 113 -3.07 9.88 5.49
CA THR A 113 -2.19 11.05 5.63
C THR A 113 -1.80 11.18 7.09
N ALA A 114 -0.52 11.27 7.36
CA ALA A 114 0.03 11.31 8.70
C ALA A 114 1.05 12.45 8.85
N GLU A 115 1.00 13.10 9.99
CA GLU A 115 2.06 13.98 10.50
C GLU A 115 2.79 13.26 11.62
N GLY A 116 4.12 13.23 11.56
CA GLY A 116 4.94 12.52 12.54
C GLY A 116 6.42 12.87 12.40
N HIS A 117 7.28 12.02 12.97
CA HIS A 117 8.72 12.19 12.87
C HIS A 117 9.35 10.99 12.15
N LEU A 118 10.38 11.23 11.37
CA LEU A 118 11.21 10.21 10.75
C LEU A 118 12.67 10.52 11.11
N SER A 119 13.29 9.61 11.87
CA SER A 119 14.65 9.80 12.40
C SER A 119 14.81 11.11 13.16
N GLY A 120 13.79 11.48 13.95
CA GLY A 120 13.74 12.71 14.75
C GLY A 120 13.32 13.98 13.99
N ARG A 121 13.21 13.95 12.65
CA ARG A 121 12.78 15.08 11.82
C ARG A 121 11.27 15.06 11.62
N PRO A 122 10.55 16.19 11.82
CA PRO A 122 9.14 16.27 11.51
C PRO A 122 8.89 16.12 10.00
N VAL A 123 7.89 15.34 9.61
CA VAL A 123 7.56 15.03 8.22
C VAL A 123 6.05 14.89 8.02
N ILE A 124 5.58 15.21 6.82
CA ILE A 124 4.24 14.83 6.35
C ILE A 124 4.38 13.58 5.47
N CYS A 125 3.62 12.54 5.78
CA CYS A 125 3.70 11.26 5.10
C CYS A 125 2.33 10.78 4.61
N CYS A 126 2.20 10.45 3.34
CA CYS A 126 1.03 9.78 2.77
C CYS A 126 1.37 8.32 2.46
N ALA A 127 0.53 7.39 2.86
CA ALA A 127 0.68 5.98 2.48
C ALA A 127 -0.61 5.45 1.84
N MET A 128 -0.51 4.97 0.61
CA MET A 128 -1.65 4.39 -0.10
C MET A 128 -1.98 3.00 0.42
N GLU A 129 -3.30 2.68 0.47
CA GLU A 129 -3.81 1.41 0.94
C GLU A 129 -4.23 0.51 -0.24
N PHE A 130 -3.45 -0.52 -0.47
CA PHE A 130 -3.65 -1.45 -1.56
C PHE A 130 -4.99 -2.21 -1.53
N ALA A 131 -5.49 -2.54 -0.36
CA ALA A 131 -6.70 -3.35 -0.23
C ALA A 131 -8.00 -2.58 -0.53
N PHE A 132 -7.94 -1.25 -0.65
CA PHE A 132 -9.10 -0.42 -0.95
C PHE A 132 -9.30 -0.27 -2.46
N PHE A 133 -10.38 -0.80 -3.02
CA PHE A 133 -10.80 -0.74 -4.44
C PHE A 133 -9.72 -1.06 -5.49
N GLY A 134 -8.97 -2.12 -5.28
CA GLY A 134 -7.97 -2.49 -6.28
C GLY A 134 -6.95 -1.38 -6.53
N TRP A 135 -6.67 -0.56 -5.48
CA TRP A 135 -5.56 0.39 -5.48
C TRP A 135 -5.79 1.65 -6.32
N SER A 136 -7.02 1.96 -6.63
CA SER A 136 -7.32 3.06 -7.51
C SER A 136 -7.43 4.39 -6.76
N MET A 137 -6.86 5.42 -7.35
CA MET A 137 -6.94 6.79 -6.89
C MET A 137 -8.29 7.41 -7.30
N GLY A 138 -9.11 7.80 -6.33
CA GLY A 138 -10.31 8.60 -6.51
C GLY A 138 -10.13 10.04 -6.02
N ALA A 139 -11.23 10.79 -6.00
CA ALA A 139 -11.27 12.18 -5.55
C ALA A 139 -10.70 12.37 -4.13
N VAL A 140 -11.03 11.47 -3.21
CA VAL A 140 -10.56 11.53 -1.82
C VAL A 140 -9.05 11.35 -1.73
N VAL A 141 -8.47 10.41 -2.49
CA VAL A 141 -7.01 10.24 -2.50
C VAL A 141 -6.33 11.50 -3.00
N GLY A 142 -6.80 12.06 -4.13
CA GLY A 142 -6.23 13.30 -4.68
C GLY A 142 -6.38 14.48 -3.72
N GLU A 143 -7.53 14.63 -3.06
CA GLU A 143 -7.74 15.69 -2.07
C GLU A 143 -6.82 15.53 -0.86
N LYS A 144 -6.75 14.35 -0.27
CA LYS A 144 -5.89 14.09 0.90
C LYS A 144 -4.41 14.33 0.59
N VAL A 145 -3.93 13.89 -0.59
CA VAL A 145 -2.54 14.15 -1.01
C VAL A 145 -2.32 15.65 -1.24
N THR A 146 -3.27 16.35 -1.87
CA THR A 146 -3.18 17.82 -2.05
C THR A 146 -3.08 18.54 -0.72
N ARG A 147 -3.94 18.22 0.25
CA ARG A 147 -3.91 18.80 1.60
C ARG A 147 -2.62 18.47 2.35
N ALA A 148 -2.08 17.27 2.16
CA ALA A 148 -0.79 16.91 2.72
C ALA A 148 0.34 17.78 2.17
N ILE A 149 0.31 18.09 0.87
CA ILE A 149 1.26 19.03 0.24
C ILE A 149 1.08 20.43 0.81
N GLU A 150 -0.15 20.92 0.92
CA GLU A 150 -0.45 22.23 1.50
C GLU A 150 0.02 22.32 2.97
N MET A 151 -0.25 21.28 3.76
CA MET A 151 0.24 21.18 5.13
C MET A 151 1.79 21.18 5.19
N ALA A 152 2.47 20.47 4.29
CA ALA A 152 3.92 20.46 4.20
C ALA A 152 4.47 21.88 3.95
N MET A 153 3.83 22.67 3.08
CA MET A 153 4.18 24.08 2.84
C MET A 153 3.94 24.94 4.09
N GLU A 154 2.76 24.82 4.72
CA GLU A 154 2.39 25.62 5.89
C GLU A 154 3.31 25.35 7.09
N THR A 155 3.70 24.08 7.30
CA THR A 155 4.52 23.68 8.44
C THR A 155 6.02 23.64 8.14
N ARG A 156 6.42 23.90 6.88
CA ARG A 156 7.81 23.83 6.39
C ARG A 156 8.45 22.46 6.60
N GLN A 157 7.66 21.39 6.40
CA GLN A 157 8.09 20.01 6.57
C GLN A 157 8.26 19.32 5.20
N PRO A 158 9.19 18.35 5.07
CA PRO A 158 9.31 17.56 3.86
C PRO A 158 8.10 16.64 3.69
N LEU A 159 7.76 16.34 2.43
CA LEU A 159 6.70 15.43 2.06
C LEU A 159 7.25 14.06 1.66
N ILE A 160 6.62 13.00 2.13
CA ILE A 160 6.90 11.61 1.72
C ILE A 160 5.59 11.00 1.24
N VAL A 161 5.55 10.46 0.03
CA VAL A 161 4.38 9.70 -0.46
C VAL A 161 4.77 8.28 -0.81
N VAL A 162 4.20 7.32 -0.10
CA VAL A 162 4.35 5.89 -0.40
C VAL A 162 3.22 5.46 -1.31
N SER A 163 3.54 5.30 -2.58
CA SER A 163 2.60 4.96 -3.64
C SER A 163 2.44 3.44 -3.77
N CYS A 164 1.17 3.02 -3.86
CA CYS A 164 0.78 1.65 -4.22
C CYS A 164 -0.58 1.73 -4.92
N SER A 165 -0.61 1.64 -6.26
CA SER A 165 -1.83 1.95 -7.02
C SER A 165 -1.92 1.24 -8.36
N GLY A 166 -3.15 0.85 -8.73
CA GLY A 166 -3.51 0.40 -10.08
C GLY A 166 -3.88 1.54 -11.04
N GLY A 167 -3.85 2.80 -10.60
CA GLY A 167 -4.19 3.97 -11.41
C GLY A 167 -5.45 4.71 -10.98
N ALA A 168 -6.06 5.46 -11.90
CA ALA A 168 -7.26 6.24 -11.64
C ALA A 168 -8.51 5.37 -11.44
N ARG A 169 -9.38 5.77 -10.51
CA ARG A 169 -10.62 5.06 -10.17
C ARG A 169 -11.69 5.27 -11.23
N MET A 170 -11.95 4.24 -12.01
CA MET A 170 -12.90 4.29 -13.13
C MET A 170 -14.33 4.70 -12.72
N MET A 171 -14.78 4.28 -11.53
CA MET A 171 -16.12 4.61 -11.02
C MET A 171 -16.33 6.09 -10.76
N GLU A 172 -15.28 6.87 -10.65
CA GLU A 172 -15.34 8.33 -10.51
C GLU A 172 -15.03 9.07 -11.83
N GLY A 173 -14.80 8.35 -12.92
CA GLY A 173 -14.63 8.88 -14.27
C GLY A 173 -13.56 9.96 -14.36
N THR A 174 -13.87 11.07 -15.02
CA THR A 174 -12.95 12.19 -15.20
C THR A 174 -12.56 12.89 -13.91
N ILE A 175 -13.36 12.78 -12.86
CA ILE A 175 -13.04 13.37 -11.55
C ILE A 175 -11.75 12.74 -10.99
N SER A 176 -11.59 11.41 -11.13
CA SER A 176 -10.37 10.74 -10.71
C SER A 176 -9.16 11.16 -11.56
N LEU A 177 -9.33 11.39 -12.86
CA LEU A 177 -8.27 11.88 -13.73
C LEU A 177 -7.83 13.29 -13.37
N MET A 178 -8.78 14.18 -13.03
CA MET A 178 -8.46 15.55 -12.63
C MET A 178 -7.69 15.65 -11.32
N GLN A 179 -7.68 14.58 -10.50
CA GLN A 179 -6.83 14.56 -9.32
C GLN A 179 -5.33 14.55 -9.70
N LEU A 180 -4.96 13.97 -10.83
CA LEU A 180 -3.59 13.97 -11.34
C LEU A 180 -3.09 15.41 -11.53
N ALA A 181 -3.87 16.22 -12.25
CA ALA A 181 -3.55 17.63 -12.49
C ALA A 181 -3.51 18.45 -11.18
N LYS A 182 -4.48 18.22 -10.29
CA LYS A 182 -4.58 18.90 -9.00
C LYS A 182 -3.37 18.63 -8.10
N VAL A 183 -2.99 17.38 -7.94
CA VAL A 183 -1.83 17.01 -7.11
C VAL A 183 -0.54 17.53 -7.74
N SER A 184 -0.38 17.40 -9.07
CA SER A 184 0.82 17.92 -9.76
C SER A 184 0.96 19.43 -9.62
N ALA A 185 -0.15 20.19 -9.70
CA ALA A 185 -0.13 21.63 -9.48
C ALA A 185 0.25 22.02 -8.04
N ALA A 186 -0.19 21.23 -7.05
CA ALA A 186 0.21 21.44 -5.66
C ALA A 186 1.69 21.12 -5.44
N LEU A 187 2.22 20.06 -6.08
CA LEU A 187 3.66 19.74 -6.02
C LEU A 187 4.53 20.82 -6.65
N ALA A 188 4.09 21.46 -7.75
CA ALA A 188 4.81 22.58 -8.32
C ALA A 188 4.96 23.75 -7.32
N ARG A 189 3.92 24.02 -6.53
CA ARG A 189 3.98 25.02 -5.44
C ARG A 189 4.94 24.59 -4.32
N LEU A 190 4.98 23.29 -3.98
CA LEU A 190 5.91 22.75 -3.00
C LEU A 190 7.37 22.94 -3.44
N ASP A 191 7.65 22.72 -4.73
CA ASP A 191 8.97 22.96 -5.33
C ASP A 191 9.35 24.44 -5.29
N ASP A 192 8.41 25.36 -5.58
CA ASP A 192 8.66 26.81 -5.43
C ASP A 192 9.10 27.17 -4.01
N GLU A 193 8.53 26.50 -3.00
CA GLU A 193 8.88 26.65 -1.58
C GLU A 193 10.19 25.94 -1.18
N LYS A 194 10.81 25.21 -2.09
CA LYS A 194 12.06 24.44 -1.88
C LYS A 194 11.96 23.43 -0.75
N LEU A 195 10.83 22.76 -0.65
CA LEU A 195 10.59 21.69 0.33
C LEU A 195 10.73 20.33 -0.34
N PRO A 196 11.52 19.42 0.23
CA PRO A 196 11.76 18.12 -0.38
C PRO A 196 10.49 17.26 -0.49
N TYR A 197 10.31 16.66 -1.66
CA TYR A 197 9.33 15.62 -1.91
C TYR A 197 10.02 14.29 -2.23
N ILE A 198 9.88 13.30 -1.37
CA ILE A 198 10.38 11.94 -1.60
C ILE A 198 9.23 11.03 -2.00
N SER A 199 9.29 10.52 -3.23
CA SER A 199 8.36 9.53 -3.74
C SER A 199 8.90 8.12 -3.52
N VAL A 200 8.13 7.29 -2.79
CA VAL A 200 8.43 5.87 -2.54
C VAL A 200 7.47 5.01 -3.35
N LEU A 201 7.99 4.31 -4.35
CA LEU A 201 7.20 3.49 -5.26
C LEU A 201 7.24 2.02 -4.83
N THR A 202 6.07 1.42 -4.63
CA THR A 202 5.95 0.02 -4.18
C THR A 202 5.14 -0.81 -5.18
N ASP A 203 5.13 -2.14 -5.01
CA ASP A 203 4.46 -3.07 -5.93
C ASP A 203 2.93 -3.15 -5.69
N PRO A 204 2.09 -2.83 -6.70
CA PRO A 204 2.40 -2.12 -7.94
C PRO A 204 2.20 -0.60 -7.81
N THR A 205 2.87 0.20 -8.61
CA THR A 205 2.55 1.62 -8.84
C THR A 205 2.36 1.84 -10.32
N THR A 206 1.10 1.92 -10.78
CA THR A 206 0.76 1.92 -12.21
C THR A 206 -0.27 2.97 -12.59
N GLY A 207 -0.48 3.13 -13.89
CA GLY A 207 -1.53 3.99 -14.46
C GLY A 207 -1.29 5.46 -14.21
N GLY A 208 -2.39 6.18 -13.95
CA GLY A 208 -2.36 7.62 -13.71
C GLY A 208 -1.51 8.05 -12.52
N VAL A 209 -1.35 7.21 -11.49
CA VAL A 209 -0.51 7.53 -10.33
C VAL A 209 0.95 7.62 -10.74
N THR A 210 1.46 6.64 -11.51
CA THR A 210 2.81 6.71 -12.07
C THR A 210 2.97 7.88 -13.04
N ALA A 211 1.96 8.14 -13.88
CA ALA A 211 1.99 9.25 -14.84
C ALA A 211 1.80 10.64 -14.20
N SER A 212 1.83 10.73 -12.89
CA SER A 212 1.66 11.98 -12.15
C SER A 212 2.57 12.02 -10.91
N PHE A 213 2.01 12.26 -9.75
CA PHE A 213 2.75 12.55 -8.53
C PHE A 213 3.77 11.49 -8.11
N ALA A 214 3.56 10.20 -8.45
CA ALA A 214 4.51 9.16 -8.05
C ALA A 214 5.89 9.26 -8.76
N MET A 215 5.96 9.98 -9.88
CA MET A 215 7.22 10.21 -10.62
C MET A 215 7.67 11.67 -10.61
N LEU A 216 7.12 12.48 -9.71
CA LEU A 216 7.43 13.90 -9.55
C LEU A 216 8.21 14.21 -8.26
N GLY A 217 8.79 13.19 -7.63
CA GLY A 217 9.65 13.39 -6.46
C GLY A 217 10.97 14.06 -6.83
N ASP A 218 11.54 14.84 -5.91
CA ASP A 218 12.94 15.24 -5.98
C ASP A 218 13.83 14.00 -5.92
N LEU A 219 13.34 12.94 -5.24
CA LEU A 219 13.88 11.59 -5.29
C LEU A 219 12.75 10.59 -5.47
N ASN A 220 12.90 9.77 -6.52
CA ASN A 220 12.01 8.66 -6.83
C ASN A 220 12.71 7.35 -6.43
N ILE A 221 12.33 6.78 -5.29
CA ILE A 221 12.92 5.54 -4.77
C ILE A 221 11.92 4.41 -4.80
N ALA A 222 12.36 3.20 -5.08
CA ALA A 222 11.47 2.06 -5.18
C ALA A 222 11.91 0.87 -4.32
N GLU A 223 10.95 0.02 -3.93
CA GLU A 223 11.26 -1.29 -3.37
C GLU A 223 11.76 -2.25 -4.48
N PRO A 224 12.67 -3.19 -4.14
CA PRO A 224 13.13 -4.21 -5.08
C PRO A 224 12.00 -4.98 -5.76
N GLY A 225 12.10 -5.16 -7.07
CA GLY A 225 11.15 -5.91 -7.89
C GLY A 225 9.78 -5.27 -8.04
N ALA A 226 9.55 -4.03 -7.58
CA ALA A 226 8.27 -3.35 -7.71
C ALA A 226 7.90 -3.14 -9.19
N LEU A 227 6.64 -3.43 -9.53
CA LEU A 227 6.06 -3.14 -10.85
C LEU A 227 5.66 -1.68 -10.91
N ILE A 228 6.32 -0.93 -11.78
CA ILE A 228 6.10 0.52 -11.92
C ILE A 228 5.97 0.85 -13.40
N GLY A 229 4.88 1.50 -13.79
CA GLY A 229 4.67 1.86 -15.20
C GLY A 229 3.28 2.40 -15.47
N PHE A 230 3.08 3.00 -16.65
CA PHE A 230 1.76 3.53 -17.02
C PHE A 230 0.79 2.40 -17.36
N ALA A 231 1.00 1.71 -18.46
CA ALA A 231 0.22 0.54 -18.81
C ALA A 231 0.83 -0.72 -18.18
N GLY A 232 0.00 -1.61 -17.64
CA GLY A 232 0.49 -2.89 -17.12
C GLY A 232 1.05 -3.78 -18.23
N PRO A 233 2.02 -4.67 -17.93
CA PRO A 233 2.69 -5.53 -18.93
C PRO A 233 1.70 -6.29 -19.81
N ARG A 234 0.65 -6.86 -19.22
CA ARG A 234 -0.39 -7.59 -19.96
C ARG A 234 -1.08 -6.74 -21.05
N VAL A 235 -1.37 -5.48 -20.72
CA VAL A 235 -2.03 -4.56 -21.67
C VAL A 235 -1.09 -4.24 -22.82
N ILE A 236 0.18 -3.99 -22.52
CA ILE A 236 1.22 -3.72 -23.54
C ILE A 236 1.36 -4.92 -24.48
N GLU A 237 1.58 -6.13 -23.92
CA GLU A 237 1.76 -7.36 -24.71
C GLU A 237 0.57 -7.66 -25.62
N GLN A 238 -0.64 -7.45 -25.12
CA GLN A 238 -1.87 -7.62 -25.93
C GLN A 238 -1.96 -6.59 -27.06
N THR A 239 -1.49 -5.36 -26.83
CA THR A 239 -1.55 -4.27 -27.80
C THR A 239 -0.51 -4.45 -28.90
N ILE A 240 0.74 -4.70 -28.53
CA ILE A 240 1.85 -4.86 -29.49
C ILE A 240 1.97 -6.30 -30.01
N ARG A 241 1.25 -7.26 -29.42
CA ARG A 241 1.27 -8.69 -29.74
C ARG A 241 2.65 -9.32 -29.65
N GLN A 242 3.47 -8.84 -28.72
CA GLN A 242 4.82 -9.33 -28.45
C GLN A 242 5.00 -9.54 -26.97
N LYS A 243 5.88 -10.47 -26.59
CA LYS A 243 6.29 -10.64 -25.19
C LYS A 243 7.27 -9.53 -24.81
N LEU A 244 7.08 -9.02 -23.61
CA LEU A 244 8.00 -8.03 -23.05
C LEU A 244 9.30 -8.70 -22.57
N PRO A 245 10.44 -7.99 -22.60
CA PRO A 245 11.68 -8.47 -22.02
C PRO A 245 11.50 -8.82 -20.53
N ASP A 246 12.29 -9.79 -20.06
CA ASP A 246 12.32 -10.13 -18.64
C ASP A 246 12.72 -8.91 -17.81
N GLY A 247 12.03 -8.70 -16.68
CA GLY A 247 12.28 -7.56 -15.82
C GLY A 247 11.71 -6.22 -16.30
N PHE A 248 11.05 -6.16 -17.47
CA PHE A 248 10.45 -4.93 -17.98
C PHE A 248 9.49 -4.29 -16.96
N GLN A 249 9.59 -2.98 -16.76
CA GLN A 249 8.84 -2.20 -15.77
C GLN A 249 9.11 -2.60 -14.31
N ARG A 250 10.14 -3.38 -14.01
CA ARG A 250 10.57 -3.59 -12.63
C ARG A 250 11.48 -2.45 -12.17
N SER A 251 11.53 -2.25 -10.86
CA SER A 251 12.33 -1.17 -10.26
C SER A 251 13.79 -1.17 -10.72
N GLU A 252 14.41 -2.33 -10.85
CA GLU A 252 15.79 -2.47 -11.30
C GLU A 252 15.95 -1.99 -12.74
N PHE A 253 15.05 -2.41 -13.63
CA PHE A 253 15.01 -1.96 -15.03
C PHE A 253 14.84 -0.43 -15.11
N LEU A 254 13.96 0.12 -14.30
CA LEU A 254 13.69 1.56 -14.29
C LEU A 254 14.87 2.38 -13.73
N LEU A 255 15.60 1.84 -12.76
CA LEU A 255 16.84 2.44 -12.26
C LEU A 255 17.90 2.51 -13.35
N GLU A 256 18.12 1.41 -14.09
CA GLU A 256 19.06 1.34 -15.21
C GLU A 256 18.72 2.32 -16.35
N HIS A 257 17.43 2.65 -16.50
CA HIS A 257 16.94 3.57 -17.55
C HIS A 257 16.72 5.01 -17.04
N GLY A 258 17.17 5.34 -15.83
CA GLY A 258 17.14 6.70 -15.30
C GLY A 258 15.75 7.21 -14.88
N PHE A 259 14.79 6.31 -14.64
CA PHE A 259 13.46 6.67 -14.10
C PHE A 259 13.42 6.69 -12.59
N LEU A 260 14.38 6.05 -11.93
CA LEU A 260 14.49 6.00 -10.48
C LEU A 260 15.88 6.45 -10.06
N ASP A 261 15.97 7.03 -8.87
CA ASP A 261 17.22 7.45 -8.24
C ASP A 261 17.84 6.33 -7.40
N ALA A 262 17.01 5.47 -6.81
CA ALA A 262 17.48 4.33 -6.04
C ALA A 262 16.44 3.20 -5.95
N VAL A 263 16.95 1.97 -5.81
CA VAL A 263 16.16 0.80 -5.37
C VAL A 263 16.62 0.45 -3.96
N VAL A 264 15.70 0.57 -2.98
CA VAL A 264 16.02 0.47 -1.56
C VAL A 264 15.22 -0.64 -0.90
N HIS A 265 15.91 -1.56 -0.24
CA HIS A 265 15.25 -2.63 0.50
C HIS A 265 14.43 -2.06 1.66
N ARG A 266 13.24 -2.61 1.88
CA ARG A 266 12.26 -2.14 2.89
C ARG A 266 12.87 -1.91 4.28
N LYS A 267 13.77 -2.78 4.72
CA LYS A 267 14.43 -2.66 6.03
C LYS A 267 15.33 -1.44 6.14
N ASP A 268 15.87 -0.97 5.01
CA ASP A 268 16.81 0.13 4.94
C ASP A 268 16.12 1.46 4.59
N MET A 269 14.84 1.40 4.18
CA MET A 269 14.08 2.52 3.64
C MET A 269 14.04 3.73 4.60
N LYS A 270 13.74 3.49 5.87
CA LYS A 270 13.68 4.57 6.88
C LYS A 270 15.02 5.28 7.02
N GLY A 271 16.11 4.53 7.16
CA GLY A 271 17.45 5.10 7.28
C GLY A 271 17.87 5.86 6.02
N PHE A 272 17.57 5.30 4.84
CA PHE A 272 17.86 5.95 3.56
C PHE A 272 17.15 7.30 3.46
N ILE A 273 15.83 7.34 3.72
CA ILE A 273 15.06 8.59 3.67
C ILE A 273 15.57 9.60 4.71
N GLY A 274 15.85 9.16 5.95
CA GLY A 274 16.37 10.03 6.99
C GLY A 274 17.67 10.71 6.59
N ASN A 275 18.65 9.94 6.13
CA ASN A 275 19.93 10.46 5.67
C ASN A 275 19.77 11.41 4.47
N THR A 276 18.84 11.09 3.55
CA THR A 276 18.56 11.95 2.41
C THR A 276 17.99 13.30 2.84
N LEU A 277 17.02 13.29 3.77
CA LEU A 277 16.43 14.52 4.29
C LEU A 277 17.46 15.37 5.07
N ASP A 278 18.41 14.74 5.75
CA ASP A 278 19.51 15.46 6.41
C ASP A 278 20.40 16.21 5.41
N LEU A 279 20.62 15.64 4.22
CA LEU A 279 21.36 16.30 3.14
C LEU A 279 20.57 17.42 2.45
N LEU A 280 19.28 17.20 2.21
CA LEU A 280 18.45 18.16 1.47
C LEU A 280 18.00 19.35 2.31
N MET A 281 18.00 19.22 3.63
CA MET A 281 17.49 20.24 4.56
C MET A 281 18.57 20.74 5.54
N SER A 282 19.83 20.56 5.18
CA SER A 282 21.00 21.04 5.94
C SER A 282 21.19 22.55 5.82
#